data_e9c511e6a537811bfdcdcb168ff6d975
#
_entry.id   e9c511e6a537811bfdcdcb168ff6d975
#
_cell.length_a   1.000
_cell.length_b   1.000
_cell.length_c   1.000
_cell.angle_alpha   90.00
_cell.angle_beta   90.00
_cell.angle_gamma   90.00
#
_symmetry.space_group_name_H-M   'P 1'
#
loop_
_entity.id
_entity.type
_entity.pdbx_description
1 polymer ?
#
loop_
_entity_poly.entity_id
_entity_poly.type
_entity_poly.pdbx_seq_one_letter_code
_entity_poly.pdbx_strand_id
1 'polypeptide(L)'
;MRVGERAVNRVSGMRRNSPRGSVTLADVAALAGVSTSTASLAYRSTGSITPATRARILRAAAELGYAGPDPMARSLKSGRSGIVGVVVAGSIRRAFQNPVALATMAGLSEALDELDVGQLLLPGRREPHAGAAPLLEGMPVDAVVFLTRGEEVDALLPGLRARRIPIVGVEGPHGDGVAVVDIDDARGMGELARHVRGLGHRRVGVLMRTTRIEEDGPPGPVVPVGQGLEEIVNRTIRERLRAARSVFPDAVRVEAGGRDLEAGEAAAGVLLDLPSPPTAILAQNDMLAASALQAAAARGIRVPEDLTVTGFDGADLPWLGRRLTTVEQPLHDRGVHAGRMVGELLAGRTAASVVLPVRLRTGETAAAPA
;
A
#
# COMPACT_ATOMS: atom_id res chain seq x y z
N MET A 1 -49.30 3.66 -56.60
CA MET A 1 -48.52 4.50 -57.56
C MET A 1 -47.21 4.79 -56.88
N ARG A 2 -46.17 4.11 -57.40
CA ARG A 2 -44.77 4.56 -57.63
C ARG A 2 -44.07 5.25 -56.48
N VAL A 3 -42.99 4.83 -56.06
CA VAL A 3 -41.59 4.53 -56.50
C VAL A 3 -40.73 5.05 -55.39
N GLY A 4 -39.95 4.36 -54.66
CA GLY A 4 -38.67 3.78 -54.97
C GLY A 4 -37.58 4.77 -54.64
N GLU A 5 -36.70 4.48 -53.73
CA GLU A 5 -35.30 4.37 -54.10
C GLU A 5 -34.41 4.16 -52.84
N ARG A 6 -33.49 3.28 -53.04
CA ARG A 6 -32.44 2.83 -52.13
C ARG A 6 -31.44 3.95 -51.87
N ALA A 7 -31.01 4.13 -50.66
CA ALA A 7 -29.75 4.75 -50.34
C ALA A 7 -28.86 3.77 -49.55
N VAL A 8 -27.82 3.35 -50.23
CA VAL A 8 -26.75 2.44 -49.79
C VAL A 8 -25.93 3.14 -48.72
N ASN A 9 -25.88 2.50 -47.56
CA ASN A 9 -25.05 2.91 -46.45
C ASN A 9 -23.57 2.62 -46.79
N ARG A 10 -22.82 3.62 -47.17
CA ARG A 10 -21.34 3.60 -47.20
C ARG A 10 -20.84 3.80 -45.77
N VAL A 11 -20.44 2.73 -45.12
CA VAL A 11 -19.58 2.79 -43.96
C VAL A 11 -18.22 3.31 -44.38
N SER A 12 -18.05 4.63 -44.23
CA SER A 12 -16.79 5.31 -44.43
C SER A 12 -15.85 4.96 -43.28
N GLY A 13 -14.81 4.17 -43.60
CA GLY A 13 -13.78 3.78 -42.62
C GLY A 13 -13.17 5.03 -41.97
N MET A 14 -13.26 5.07 -40.67
CA MET A 14 -12.56 6.02 -39.81
C MET A 14 -11.06 5.73 -39.89
N ARG A 15 -10.38 6.31 -40.88
CA ARG A 15 -8.92 6.37 -40.90
C ARG A 15 -8.50 7.18 -39.69
N ARG A 16 -7.86 6.52 -38.73
CA ARG A 16 -7.13 7.18 -37.63
C ARG A 16 -6.18 8.18 -38.27
N ASN A 17 -6.41 9.44 -38.00
CA ASN A 17 -5.59 10.58 -38.42
C ASN A 17 -4.28 10.49 -37.59
N SER A 18 -3.25 9.85 -38.13
CA SER A 18 -1.88 10.06 -37.62
C SER A 18 -1.50 11.51 -37.96
N PRO A 19 -0.96 12.27 -36.99
CA PRO A 19 -0.51 13.62 -37.29
C PRO A 19 0.57 13.55 -38.38
N ARG A 20 0.32 14.15 -39.49
CA ARG A 20 1.28 14.30 -40.61
C ARG A 20 2.47 15.09 -40.07
N GLY A 21 3.67 14.46 -40.01
CA GLY A 21 4.93 15.19 -39.85
C GLY A 21 5.68 14.95 -38.55
N SER A 22 5.40 13.88 -37.77
CA SER A 22 6.29 13.54 -36.65
C SER A 22 7.58 12.90 -37.18
N VAL A 23 8.70 13.54 -36.87
CA VAL A 23 10.04 12.99 -37.14
C VAL A 23 10.17 11.58 -36.53
N THR A 24 10.69 10.66 -37.31
CA THR A 24 10.82 9.26 -36.95
C THR A 24 12.28 8.89 -36.63
N LEU A 25 12.49 7.77 -35.95
CA LEU A 25 13.84 7.24 -35.77
C LEU A 25 14.56 6.91 -37.08
N ALA A 26 13.80 6.63 -38.15
CA ALA A 26 14.36 6.40 -39.46
C ALA A 26 14.96 7.69 -40.06
N ASP A 27 14.32 8.84 -39.86
CA ASP A 27 14.82 10.15 -40.32
C ASP A 27 16.11 10.50 -39.54
N VAL A 28 16.16 10.26 -38.25
CA VAL A 28 17.39 10.43 -37.44
C VAL A 28 18.51 9.51 -37.89
N ALA A 29 18.20 8.27 -38.22
CA ALA A 29 19.17 7.30 -38.71
C ALA A 29 19.75 7.73 -40.06
N ALA A 30 18.89 8.22 -40.98
CA ALA A 30 19.28 8.72 -42.27
C ALA A 30 20.20 9.96 -42.16
N LEU A 31 19.83 10.95 -41.32
CA LEU A 31 20.66 12.14 -41.11
C LEU A 31 21.99 11.80 -40.39
N ALA A 32 22.00 10.84 -39.46
CA ALA A 32 23.20 10.39 -38.77
C ALA A 32 24.07 9.44 -39.63
N GLY A 33 23.64 8.99 -40.82
CA GLY A 33 24.36 8.04 -41.65
C GLY A 33 24.57 6.67 -41.01
N VAL A 34 23.51 6.15 -40.34
CA VAL A 34 23.52 4.85 -39.67
C VAL A 34 22.24 4.05 -39.96
N SER A 35 22.23 2.76 -39.66
CA SER A 35 20.99 1.98 -39.70
C SER A 35 20.03 2.38 -38.59
N THR A 36 18.70 2.17 -38.79
CA THR A 36 17.68 2.41 -37.77
C THR A 36 17.95 1.59 -36.49
N SER A 37 18.47 0.36 -36.64
CA SER A 37 18.87 -0.47 -35.50
C SER A 37 20.01 0.17 -34.73
N THR A 38 21.03 0.72 -35.40
CA THR A 38 22.13 1.45 -34.77
C THR A 38 21.64 2.73 -34.10
N ALA A 39 20.76 3.50 -34.75
CA ALA A 39 20.15 4.68 -34.15
C ALA A 39 19.37 4.34 -32.86
N SER A 40 18.65 3.22 -32.84
CA SER A 40 17.94 2.74 -31.66
C SER A 40 18.85 2.44 -30.46
N LEU A 41 20.10 2.00 -30.71
CA LEU A 41 21.07 1.72 -29.65
C LEU A 41 21.53 2.99 -28.91
N ALA A 42 21.47 4.17 -29.55
CA ALA A 42 21.83 5.43 -28.91
C ALA A 42 20.91 5.80 -27.73
N TYR A 43 19.68 5.28 -27.71
CA TYR A 43 18.66 5.50 -26.68
C TYR A 43 18.57 4.37 -25.66
N ARG A 44 19.51 3.42 -25.67
CA ARG A 44 19.58 2.34 -24.68
C ARG A 44 20.79 2.55 -23.77
N SER A 45 20.66 2.23 -22.48
CA SER A 45 21.75 2.27 -21.50
C SER A 45 22.84 1.24 -21.80
N THR A 46 22.49 0.09 -22.43
CA THR A 46 23.36 -1.06 -22.68
C THR A 46 23.72 -1.26 -24.15
N GLY A 47 23.68 -0.21 -24.99
CA GLY A 47 23.96 -0.33 -26.41
C GLY A 47 25.48 -0.33 -26.74
N SER A 48 25.98 -1.33 -27.47
CA SER A 48 27.36 -1.44 -27.93
C SER A 48 27.65 -0.56 -29.16
N ILE A 49 27.58 0.76 -29.01
CA ILE A 49 28.01 1.74 -30.01
C ILE A 49 29.08 2.65 -29.41
N THR A 50 29.97 3.14 -30.27
CA THR A 50 31.04 4.05 -29.80
C THR A 50 30.43 5.37 -29.29
N PRO A 51 31.10 6.04 -28.33
CA PRO A 51 30.65 7.37 -27.86
C PRO A 51 30.52 8.39 -29.00
N ALA A 52 31.38 8.35 -29.99
CA ALA A 52 31.32 9.21 -31.17
C ALA A 52 30.07 8.95 -32.02
N THR A 53 29.71 7.68 -32.24
CA THR A 53 28.51 7.30 -32.96
C THR A 53 27.24 7.73 -32.19
N ARG A 54 27.21 7.53 -30.86
CA ARG A 54 26.12 7.98 -30.00
C ARG A 54 25.91 9.49 -30.09
N ALA A 55 27.00 10.26 -29.96
CA ALA A 55 26.96 11.72 -30.04
C ALA A 55 26.46 12.22 -31.42
N ARG A 56 26.85 11.54 -32.51
CA ARG A 56 26.37 11.86 -33.88
C ARG A 56 24.84 11.64 -34.02
N ILE A 57 24.34 10.52 -33.50
CA ILE A 57 22.90 10.19 -33.52
C ILE A 57 22.11 11.19 -32.70
N LEU A 58 22.54 11.53 -31.49
CA LEU A 58 21.85 12.47 -30.61
C LEU A 58 21.85 13.89 -31.19
N ARG A 59 22.91 14.32 -31.89
CA ARG A 59 22.94 15.60 -32.60
C ARG A 59 21.93 15.62 -33.75
N ALA A 60 21.87 14.57 -34.54
CA ALA A 60 20.88 14.45 -35.64
C ALA A 60 19.44 14.47 -35.10
N ALA A 61 19.20 13.82 -33.94
CA ALA A 61 17.91 13.86 -33.29
C ALA A 61 17.52 15.27 -32.82
N ALA A 62 18.45 15.99 -32.21
CA ALA A 62 18.23 17.36 -31.75
C ALA A 62 17.95 18.31 -32.94
N GLU A 63 18.72 18.16 -34.06
CA GLU A 63 18.53 18.96 -35.30
C GLU A 63 17.13 18.76 -35.89
N LEU A 64 16.63 17.52 -35.87
CA LEU A 64 15.31 17.19 -36.40
C LEU A 64 14.17 17.43 -35.37
N GLY A 65 14.47 17.79 -34.13
CA GLY A 65 13.46 17.89 -33.07
C GLY A 65 12.84 16.55 -32.66
N TYR A 66 13.60 15.43 -32.81
CA TYR A 66 13.16 14.11 -32.46
C TYR A 66 13.31 13.89 -30.93
N ALA A 67 12.18 13.77 -30.21
CA ALA A 67 12.16 13.61 -28.75
C ALA A 67 12.60 12.23 -28.24
N GLY A 68 12.94 11.30 -29.15
CA GLY A 68 13.29 9.92 -28.79
C GLY A 68 12.23 8.89 -29.24
N PRO A 69 12.51 7.60 -29.07
CA PRO A 69 11.56 6.54 -29.39
C PRO A 69 10.30 6.66 -28.55
N ASP A 70 9.14 6.49 -29.19
CA ASP A 70 7.86 6.47 -28.51
C ASP A 70 7.86 5.40 -27.38
N PRO A 71 7.63 5.81 -26.13
CA PRO A 71 7.59 4.87 -25.00
C PRO A 71 6.56 3.75 -25.18
N MET A 72 5.38 4.06 -25.77
CA MET A 72 4.34 3.06 -26.03
C MET A 72 4.78 2.04 -27.08
N ALA A 73 5.40 2.51 -28.17
CA ALA A 73 5.93 1.63 -29.20
C ALA A 73 7.08 0.75 -28.66
N ARG A 74 7.88 1.29 -27.73
CA ARG A 74 8.94 0.54 -27.05
C ARG A 74 8.34 -0.54 -26.15
N SER A 75 7.33 -0.20 -25.33
CA SER A 75 6.60 -1.16 -24.48
C SER A 75 6.01 -2.30 -25.29
N LEU A 76 5.34 -1.99 -26.40
CA LEU A 76 4.77 -2.99 -27.30
C LEU A 76 5.84 -3.94 -27.88
N LYS A 77 7.01 -3.40 -28.22
CA LYS A 77 8.11 -4.19 -28.79
C LYS A 77 8.83 -5.05 -27.74
N SER A 78 9.01 -4.54 -26.53
CA SER A 78 9.68 -5.23 -25.43
C SER A 78 8.76 -6.19 -24.67
N GLY A 79 7.44 -5.99 -24.78
CA GLY A 79 6.44 -6.66 -23.94
C GLY A 79 6.46 -6.17 -22.48
N ARG A 80 7.15 -5.05 -22.18
CA ARG A 80 7.29 -4.48 -20.82
C ARG A 80 7.01 -2.99 -20.83
N SER A 81 6.24 -2.56 -19.83
CA SER A 81 5.92 -1.14 -19.64
C SER A 81 7.02 -0.37 -18.89
N GLY A 82 7.79 -1.05 -18.06
CA GLY A 82 8.69 -0.45 -17.09
C GLY A 82 7.96 0.18 -15.92
N ILE A 83 6.73 -0.26 -15.63
CA ILE A 83 5.88 0.30 -14.58
C ILE A 83 5.44 -0.80 -13.62
N VAL A 84 5.58 -0.54 -12.33
CA VAL A 84 5.03 -1.35 -11.24
C VAL A 84 3.80 -0.63 -10.67
N GLY A 85 2.65 -1.30 -10.67
CA GLY A 85 1.45 -0.82 -10.02
C GLY A 85 1.56 -0.98 -8.50
N VAL A 86 1.29 0.06 -7.74
CA VAL A 86 1.29 0.04 -6.27
C VAL A 86 -0.10 0.36 -5.78
N VAL A 87 -0.80 -0.64 -5.27
CA VAL A 87 -2.17 -0.52 -4.78
C VAL A 87 -2.14 -0.21 -3.29
N VAL A 88 -2.64 0.96 -2.91
CA VAL A 88 -2.68 1.42 -1.52
C VAL A 88 -4.07 1.21 -0.90
N ALA A 89 -4.13 1.05 0.43
CA ALA A 89 -5.40 0.93 1.13
C ALA A 89 -6.25 2.19 0.96
N GLY A 90 -7.45 2.01 0.43
CA GLY A 90 -8.39 3.09 0.23
C GLY A 90 -7.95 4.13 -0.78
N SER A 91 -8.02 5.41 -0.42
CA SER A 91 -7.62 6.51 -1.30
C SER A 91 -6.13 6.81 -1.21
N ILE A 92 -5.54 7.28 -2.33
CA ILE A 92 -4.13 7.72 -2.38
C ILE A 92 -3.89 8.85 -1.36
N ARG A 93 -4.83 9.78 -1.19
CA ARG A 93 -4.74 10.85 -0.20
C ARG A 93 -4.50 10.29 1.22
N ARG A 94 -5.22 9.25 1.61
CA ARG A 94 -5.04 8.61 2.94
C ARG A 94 -3.70 7.90 3.07
N ALA A 95 -3.20 7.29 2.00
CA ALA A 95 -1.89 6.65 2.01
C ALA A 95 -0.79 7.67 2.36
N PHE A 96 -0.88 8.90 1.84
CA PHE A 96 0.04 10.00 2.18
C PHE A 96 -0.13 10.58 3.59
N GLN A 97 -1.20 10.25 4.29
CA GLN A 97 -1.44 10.63 5.68
C GLN A 97 -1.08 9.52 6.68
N ASN A 98 -0.77 8.33 6.17
CA ASN A 98 -0.47 7.16 7.00
C ASN A 98 1.06 6.95 7.08
N PRO A 99 1.70 7.17 8.24
CA PRO A 99 3.14 7.04 8.40
C PRO A 99 3.66 5.63 8.09
N VAL A 100 2.85 4.60 8.36
CA VAL A 100 3.18 3.20 8.03
C VAL A 100 3.25 2.99 6.51
N ALA A 101 2.27 3.51 5.78
CA ALA A 101 2.26 3.43 4.33
C ALA A 101 3.41 4.23 3.72
N LEU A 102 3.68 5.45 4.22
CA LEU A 102 4.78 6.29 3.75
C LEU A 102 6.14 5.62 3.91
N ALA A 103 6.44 5.09 5.10
CA ALA A 103 7.70 4.41 5.35
C ALA A 103 7.87 3.16 4.48
N THR A 104 6.79 2.39 4.27
CA THR A 104 6.81 1.22 3.40
C THR A 104 6.98 1.60 1.92
N MET A 105 6.30 2.66 1.45
CA MET A 105 6.48 3.16 0.10
C MET A 105 7.89 3.69 -0.14
N ALA A 106 8.51 4.34 0.84
CA ALA A 106 9.89 4.80 0.74
C ALA A 106 10.86 3.65 0.47
N GLY A 107 10.78 2.56 1.27
CA GLY A 107 11.62 1.38 1.05
C GLY A 107 11.31 0.64 -0.26
N LEU A 108 10.05 0.61 -0.68
CA LEU A 108 9.66 0.06 -1.98
C LEU A 108 10.27 0.89 -3.12
N SER A 109 10.18 2.21 -3.03
CA SER A 109 10.76 3.12 -4.04
C SER A 109 12.25 2.93 -4.18
N GLU A 110 12.99 2.84 -3.06
CA GLU A 110 14.44 2.59 -3.07
C GLU A 110 14.78 1.32 -3.87
N ALA A 111 14.09 0.22 -3.59
CA ALA A 111 14.37 -1.04 -4.29
C ALA A 111 13.90 -1.04 -5.77
N LEU A 112 12.85 -0.28 -6.12
CA LEU A 112 12.40 -0.16 -7.50
C LEU A 112 13.28 0.79 -8.33
N ASP A 113 13.88 1.81 -7.70
CA ASP A 113 14.86 2.68 -8.34
C ASP A 113 16.11 1.89 -8.80
N GLU A 114 16.56 0.91 -8.00
CA GLU A 114 17.64 -0.02 -8.39
C GLU A 114 17.30 -0.86 -9.64
N LEU A 115 16.01 -1.08 -9.90
CA LEU A 115 15.51 -1.83 -11.05
C LEU A 115 15.24 -0.97 -12.29
N ASP A 116 15.39 0.36 -12.20
CA ASP A 116 15.08 1.33 -13.26
C ASP A 116 13.60 1.19 -13.74
N VAL A 117 12.67 1.01 -12.81
CA VAL A 117 11.21 0.90 -13.09
C VAL A 117 10.43 2.01 -12.40
N GLY A 118 9.41 2.54 -13.09
CA GLY A 118 8.50 3.55 -12.54
C GLY A 118 7.45 2.95 -11.62
N GLN A 119 6.87 3.78 -10.74
CA GLN A 119 5.77 3.42 -9.86
C GLN A 119 4.48 4.11 -10.28
N LEU A 120 3.38 3.36 -10.33
CA LEU A 120 2.04 3.88 -10.55
C LEU A 120 1.19 3.63 -9.30
N LEU A 121 0.89 4.68 -8.54
CA LEU A 121 0.01 4.57 -7.37
C LEU A 121 -1.44 4.42 -7.80
N LEU A 122 -2.12 3.42 -7.25
CA LEU A 122 -3.51 3.10 -7.53
C LEU A 122 -4.28 2.99 -6.21
N PRO A 123 -5.52 3.54 -6.15
CA PRO A 123 -6.37 3.34 -4.98
C PRO A 123 -6.86 1.90 -4.94
N GLY A 124 -6.88 1.31 -3.74
CA GLY A 124 -7.36 -0.06 -3.52
C GLY A 124 -8.88 -0.18 -3.45
N ARG A 125 -9.60 0.95 -3.48
CA ARG A 125 -11.05 0.93 -3.43
C ARG A 125 -11.67 0.63 -4.80
N ARG A 126 -12.80 -0.05 -4.76
CA ARG A 126 -13.65 -0.22 -5.94
C ARG A 126 -14.37 1.11 -6.21
N GLU A 127 -14.26 1.63 -7.42
CA GLU A 127 -15.04 2.81 -7.85
C GLU A 127 -16.54 2.51 -7.76
N PRO A 128 -17.37 3.44 -7.24
CA PRO A 128 -18.80 3.21 -7.07
C PRO A 128 -19.59 3.18 -8.39
N HIS A 129 -18.96 3.34 -9.54
CA HIS A 129 -19.64 3.38 -10.82
C HIS A 129 -19.87 1.96 -11.34
N ALA A 130 -21.14 1.54 -11.30
CA ALA A 130 -21.56 0.27 -11.87
C ALA A 130 -21.13 0.16 -13.35
N GLY A 131 -20.29 -0.84 -13.65
CA GLY A 131 -19.87 -1.16 -15.02
C GLY A 131 -18.47 -0.71 -15.43
N ALA A 132 -17.73 0.06 -14.61
CA ALA A 132 -16.32 0.35 -14.89
C ALA A 132 -15.44 -0.82 -14.42
N ALA A 133 -14.59 -1.32 -15.32
CA ALA A 133 -13.53 -2.24 -14.93
C ALA A 133 -12.59 -1.52 -13.94
N PRO A 134 -12.01 -2.25 -12.93
CA PRO A 134 -11.05 -1.67 -12.04
C PRO A 134 -9.92 -1.00 -12.82
N LEU A 135 -9.49 0.19 -12.37
CA LEU A 135 -8.41 0.95 -13.04
C LEU A 135 -7.19 0.08 -13.36
N LEU A 136 -6.83 -0.79 -12.43
CA LEU A 136 -5.68 -1.69 -12.56
C LEU A 136 -5.81 -2.66 -13.76
N GLU A 137 -7.02 -3.11 -14.11
CA GLU A 137 -7.23 -4.04 -15.23
C GLU A 137 -6.89 -3.41 -16.58
N GLY A 138 -7.05 -2.08 -16.71
CA GLY A 138 -6.71 -1.34 -17.93
C GLY A 138 -5.28 -0.84 -18.01
N MET A 139 -4.49 -0.94 -16.92
CA MET A 139 -3.14 -0.36 -16.87
C MET A 139 -2.06 -1.30 -17.41
N PRO A 140 -1.11 -0.77 -18.19
CA PRO A 140 0.05 -1.53 -18.65
C PRO A 140 1.10 -1.58 -17.53
N VAL A 141 0.96 -2.51 -16.58
CA VAL A 141 1.91 -2.73 -15.50
C VAL A 141 2.60 -4.08 -15.66
N ASP A 142 3.88 -4.14 -15.29
CA ASP A 142 4.72 -5.34 -15.37
C ASP A 142 4.65 -6.20 -14.09
N ALA A 143 4.31 -5.59 -12.96
CA ALA A 143 4.06 -6.25 -11.69
C ALA A 143 3.11 -5.39 -10.85
N VAL A 144 2.53 -5.97 -9.80
CA VAL A 144 1.68 -5.25 -8.86
C VAL A 144 2.13 -5.53 -7.43
N VAL A 145 2.26 -4.47 -6.64
CA VAL A 145 2.51 -4.54 -5.20
C VAL A 145 1.26 -4.04 -4.47
N PHE A 146 0.72 -4.86 -3.59
CA PHE A 146 -0.36 -4.46 -2.71
C PHE A 146 0.21 -4.02 -1.36
N LEU A 147 0.01 -2.74 -1.01
CA LEU A 147 0.27 -2.18 0.32
C LEU A 147 -1.01 -2.14 1.14
N THR A 148 -1.90 -3.08 0.90
CA THR A 148 -3.21 -3.18 1.53
C THR A 148 -3.67 -4.62 1.54
N ARG A 149 -4.57 -4.89 2.45
CA ARG A 149 -5.23 -6.18 2.66
C ARG A 149 -6.72 -5.94 2.85
N GLY A 150 -7.51 -6.80 2.27
CA GLY A 150 -8.97 -6.74 2.36
C GLY A 150 -9.61 -7.44 1.17
N GLU A 151 -10.88 -7.76 1.30
CA GLU A 151 -11.66 -8.44 0.26
C GLU A 151 -11.68 -7.69 -1.08
N GLU A 152 -11.50 -6.36 -1.03
CA GLU A 152 -11.48 -5.50 -2.22
C GLU A 152 -10.33 -5.86 -3.17
N VAL A 153 -9.16 -6.18 -2.60
CA VAL A 153 -7.99 -6.54 -3.41
C VAL A 153 -8.05 -7.99 -3.87
N ASP A 154 -8.73 -8.87 -3.12
CA ASP A 154 -8.93 -10.25 -3.52
C ASP A 154 -9.71 -10.35 -4.84
N ALA A 155 -10.65 -9.43 -5.08
CA ALA A 155 -11.41 -9.33 -6.31
C ALA A 155 -10.54 -8.98 -7.55
N LEU A 156 -9.37 -8.39 -7.36
CA LEU A 156 -8.43 -8.04 -8.44
C LEU A 156 -7.53 -9.21 -8.84
N LEU A 157 -7.31 -10.17 -7.95
CA LEU A 157 -6.35 -11.27 -8.16
C LEU A 157 -6.67 -12.14 -9.39
N PRO A 158 -7.93 -12.52 -9.68
CA PRO A 158 -8.25 -13.32 -10.86
C PRO A 158 -7.84 -12.66 -12.17
N GLY A 159 -8.11 -11.34 -12.32
CA GLY A 159 -7.74 -10.57 -13.51
C GLY A 159 -6.22 -10.46 -13.69
N LEU A 160 -5.48 -10.22 -12.61
CA LEU A 160 -4.02 -10.18 -12.64
C LEU A 160 -3.40 -11.54 -12.99
N ARG A 161 -3.92 -12.62 -12.40
CA ARG A 161 -3.47 -13.99 -12.69
C ARG A 161 -3.74 -14.38 -14.15
N ALA A 162 -4.92 -14.06 -14.68
CA ALA A 162 -5.25 -14.33 -16.10
C ALA A 162 -4.27 -13.61 -17.04
N ARG A 163 -3.80 -12.42 -16.68
CA ARG A 163 -2.79 -11.65 -17.42
C ARG A 163 -1.36 -12.10 -17.10
N ARG A 164 -1.16 -13.03 -16.18
CA ARG A 164 0.16 -13.47 -15.69
C ARG A 164 1.02 -12.32 -15.14
N ILE A 165 0.39 -11.35 -14.51
CA ILE A 165 1.09 -10.22 -13.86
C ILE A 165 1.61 -10.71 -12.51
N PRO A 166 2.92 -10.59 -12.23
CA PRO A 166 3.51 -10.88 -10.94
C PRO A 166 2.86 -10.06 -9.81
N ILE A 167 2.62 -10.70 -8.67
CA ILE A 167 1.91 -10.10 -7.54
C ILE A 167 2.76 -10.23 -6.29
N VAL A 168 2.97 -9.10 -5.60
CA VAL A 168 3.60 -9.04 -4.28
C VAL A 168 2.62 -8.39 -3.31
N GLY A 169 2.46 -8.98 -2.12
CA GLY A 169 1.66 -8.44 -1.04
C GLY A 169 2.52 -7.97 0.13
N VAL A 170 2.19 -6.84 0.74
CA VAL A 170 2.71 -6.44 2.05
C VAL A 170 1.59 -6.65 3.07
N GLU A 171 1.77 -7.67 3.92
CA GLU A 171 0.75 -8.18 4.84
C GLU A 171 -0.52 -8.73 4.14
N GLY A 172 -0.39 -9.09 2.88
CA GLY A 172 -1.44 -9.61 2.00
C GLY A 172 -1.59 -8.79 0.70
N PRO A 173 -2.44 -9.26 -0.24
CA PRO A 173 -3.26 -10.46 -0.14
C PRO A 173 -2.43 -11.75 -0.10
N HIS A 174 -3.02 -12.82 0.47
CA HIS A 174 -2.41 -14.15 0.49
C HIS A 174 -3.05 -15.05 -0.57
N GLY A 175 -2.32 -16.08 -0.99
CA GLY A 175 -2.84 -17.09 -1.91
C GLY A 175 -1.83 -17.51 -2.97
N ASP A 176 -2.24 -18.44 -3.82
CA ASP A 176 -1.37 -19.02 -4.85
C ASP A 176 -0.84 -17.95 -5.81
N GLY A 177 0.47 -18.00 -6.06
CA GLY A 177 1.14 -17.10 -6.97
C GLY A 177 1.36 -15.67 -6.42
N VAL A 178 1.14 -15.43 -5.13
CA VAL A 178 1.44 -14.17 -4.45
C VAL A 178 2.65 -14.34 -3.54
N ALA A 179 3.70 -13.56 -3.75
CA ALA A 179 4.81 -13.45 -2.81
C ALA A 179 4.46 -12.41 -1.73
N VAL A 180 4.60 -12.74 -0.46
CA VAL A 180 4.13 -11.87 0.63
C VAL A 180 5.26 -11.51 1.59
N VAL A 181 5.33 -10.24 1.94
CA VAL A 181 6.10 -9.73 3.08
C VAL A 181 5.16 -9.57 4.26
N ASP A 182 5.23 -10.48 5.21
CA ASP A 182 4.45 -10.47 6.44
C ASP A 182 5.29 -10.01 7.64
N ILE A 183 4.61 -9.82 8.76
CA ILE A 183 5.20 -9.67 10.09
C ILE A 183 4.52 -10.65 11.06
N ASP A 184 5.15 -10.89 12.21
CA ASP A 184 4.56 -11.73 13.26
C ASP A 184 3.67 -10.89 14.20
N ASP A 185 2.45 -10.59 13.72
CA ASP A 185 1.44 -9.82 14.47
C ASP A 185 1.10 -10.45 15.82
N ALA A 186 0.96 -11.77 15.85
CA ALA A 186 0.58 -12.50 17.06
C ALA A 186 1.67 -12.43 18.12
N ARG A 187 2.93 -12.65 17.72
CA ARG A 187 4.09 -12.54 18.60
C ARG A 187 4.22 -11.12 19.16
N GLY A 188 4.18 -10.11 18.28
CA GLY A 188 4.35 -8.71 18.67
C GLY A 188 3.30 -8.27 19.69
N MET A 189 2.01 -8.48 19.40
CA MET A 189 0.93 -8.13 20.32
C MET A 189 0.96 -8.98 21.60
N GLY A 190 1.34 -10.24 21.50
CA GLY A 190 1.51 -11.10 22.68
C GLY A 190 2.64 -10.65 23.59
N GLU A 191 3.77 -10.19 23.05
CA GLU A 191 4.88 -9.61 23.82
C GLU A 191 4.45 -8.30 24.50
N LEU A 192 3.75 -7.42 23.78
CA LEU A 192 3.21 -6.18 24.31
C LEU A 192 2.21 -6.44 25.45
N ALA A 193 1.27 -7.35 25.26
CA ALA A 193 0.29 -7.70 26.27
C ALA A 193 0.94 -8.30 27.54
N ARG A 194 1.94 -9.17 27.37
CA ARG A 194 2.71 -9.72 28.51
C ARG A 194 3.50 -8.64 29.24
N HIS A 195 4.06 -7.67 28.52
CA HIS A 195 4.72 -6.52 29.13
C HIS A 195 3.75 -5.73 30.03
N VAL A 196 2.58 -5.37 29.51
CA VAL A 196 1.52 -4.64 30.25
C VAL A 196 1.04 -5.46 31.46
N ARG A 197 0.90 -6.79 31.33
CA ARG A 197 0.59 -7.68 32.45
C ARG A 197 1.69 -7.71 33.50
N GLY A 198 2.95 -7.69 33.05
CA GLY A 198 4.14 -7.65 33.92
C GLY A 198 4.25 -6.36 34.73
N LEU A 199 3.76 -5.23 34.19
CA LEU A 199 3.64 -3.98 34.93
C LEU A 199 2.56 -4.01 36.04
N GLY A 200 1.70 -5.03 36.07
CA GLY A 200 0.69 -5.21 37.11
C GLY A 200 -0.74 -4.95 36.68
N HIS A 201 -0.97 -4.50 35.44
CA HIS A 201 -2.32 -4.24 34.94
C HIS A 201 -3.18 -5.52 34.88
N ARG A 202 -4.45 -5.37 35.20
CA ARG A 202 -5.46 -6.44 35.17
C ARG A 202 -6.72 -6.01 34.41
N ARG A 203 -7.14 -4.75 34.58
CA ARG A 203 -8.23 -4.15 33.80
C ARG A 203 -7.64 -3.52 32.56
N VAL A 204 -7.85 -4.15 31.40
CA VAL A 204 -7.26 -3.76 30.12
C VAL A 204 -8.35 -3.56 29.07
N GLY A 205 -8.24 -2.49 28.30
CA GLY A 205 -9.02 -2.26 27.09
C GLY A 205 -8.21 -2.58 25.85
N VAL A 206 -8.85 -3.12 24.82
CA VAL A 206 -8.27 -3.28 23.49
C VAL A 206 -8.97 -2.32 22.53
N LEU A 207 -8.22 -1.35 22.01
CA LEU A 207 -8.69 -0.41 21.02
C LEU A 207 -8.35 -0.96 19.62
N MET A 208 -9.41 -1.35 18.91
CA MET A 208 -9.29 -2.06 17.65
C MET A 208 -9.37 -1.12 16.45
N ARG A 209 -8.65 -1.47 15.40
CA ARG A 209 -8.83 -0.86 14.07
C ARG A 209 -10.21 -1.21 13.52
N THR A 210 -10.76 -0.29 12.71
CA THR A 210 -11.99 -0.60 11.99
C THR A 210 -11.80 -1.74 11.00
N THR A 211 -12.78 -2.64 10.98
CA THR A 211 -12.93 -3.68 9.96
C THR A 211 -13.71 -3.17 8.75
N ARG A 212 -14.31 -1.97 8.85
CA ARG A 212 -15.14 -1.37 7.81
C ARG A 212 -14.29 -0.77 6.70
N ILE A 213 -14.84 -0.82 5.51
CA ILE A 213 -14.17 -0.40 4.27
C ILE A 213 -14.58 1.03 3.88
N GLU A 214 -15.66 1.56 4.44
CA GLU A 214 -16.17 2.90 4.12
C GLU A 214 -15.16 4.00 4.45
N GLU A 215 -14.78 4.77 3.44
CA GLU A 215 -13.53 5.50 3.46
C GLU A 215 -13.65 7.01 3.51
N ASP A 216 -14.70 7.60 3.01
CA ASP A 216 -14.85 9.06 2.83
C ASP A 216 -16.13 9.65 3.47
N GLY A 217 -16.75 8.90 4.40
CA GLY A 217 -17.88 9.36 5.20
C GLY A 217 -17.46 9.83 6.60
N PRO A 218 -18.38 10.41 7.36
CA PRO A 218 -18.17 10.63 8.78
C PRO A 218 -17.87 9.30 9.47
N PRO A 219 -17.08 9.29 10.56
CA PRO A 219 -16.78 8.07 11.30
C PRO A 219 -18.09 7.36 11.65
N GLY A 220 -18.14 6.06 11.31
CA GLY A 220 -19.29 5.23 11.66
C GLY A 220 -19.42 5.08 13.19
N PRO A 221 -20.47 4.45 13.69
CA PRO A 221 -20.66 4.24 15.11
C PRO A 221 -19.51 3.38 15.67
N VAL A 222 -19.02 3.76 16.84
CA VAL A 222 -18.11 2.95 17.64
C VAL A 222 -18.80 1.67 18.07
N VAL A 223 -18.16 0.53 17.88
CA VAL A 223 -18.79 -0.76 18.15
C VAL A 223 -18.02 -1.48 19.28
N PRO A 224 -18.66 -1.70 20.44
CA PRO A 224 -18.17 -2.67 21.40
C PRO A 224 -18.16 -4.07 20.75
N VAL A 225 -17.02 -4.74 20.75
CA VAL A 225 -16.89 -6.04 20.09
C VAL A 225 -17.26 -7.15 21.07
N GLY A 226 -18.34 -7.85 20.80
CA GLY A 226 -18.78 -9.05 21.51
C GLY A 226 -17.85 -10.26 21.30
N GLN A 227 -18.31 -11.47 21.53
CA GLN A 227 -17.47 -12.68 21.52
C GLN A 227 -17.08 -13.24 20.13
N GLY A 228 -17.67 -12.77 19.04
CA GLY A 228 -17.49 -13.33 17.67
C GLY A 228 -16.20 -12.90 16.96
N LEU A 229 -15.04 -13.33 17.42
CA LEU A 229 -13.74 -13.01 16.78
C LEU A 229 -13.52 -13.69 15.43
N GLU A 230 -14.17 -14.80 15.24
CA GLU A 230 -14.02 -15.65 14.04
C GLU A 230 -14.57 -14.94 12.78
N GLU A 231 -15.43 -13.93 12.98
CA GLU A 231 -16.04 -13.12 11.91
C GLU A 231 -15.11 -12.02 11.40
N ILE A 232 -13.97 -11.75 12.06
CA ILE A 232 -13.02 -10.74 11.62
C ILE A 232 -12.21 -11.29 10.46
N VAL A 233 -12.55 -10.87 9.25
CA VAL A 233 -11.88 -11.29 8.01
C VAL A 233 -10.43 -10.79 7.97
N ASN A 234 -10.16 -9.56 8.41
CA ASN A 234 -8.82 -8.99 8.39
C ASN A 234 -7.88 -9.74 9.35
N ARG A 235 -6.93 -10.49 8.77
CA ARG A 235 -5.99 -11.34 9.49
C ARG A 235 -5.22 -10.58 10.57
N THR A 236 -4.66 -9.41 10.28
CA THR A 236 -3.87 -8.64 11.24
C THR A 236 -4.70 -8.21 12.44
N ILE A 237 -5.91 -7.67 12.21
CA ILE A 237 -6.82 -7.28 13.30
C ILE A 237 -7.13 -8.48 14.16
N ARG A 238 -7.45 -9.62 13.54
CA ARG A 238 -7.79 -10.86 14.22
C ARG A 238 -6.62 -11.44 15.02
N GLU A 239 -5.42 -11.53 14.42
CA GLU A 239 -4.24 -12.09 15.11
C GLU A 239 -3.79 -11.21 16.29
N ARG A 240 -3.76 -9.89 16.13
CA ARG A 240 -3.46 -8.95 17.22
C ARG A 240 -4.49 -9.09 18.35
N LEU A 241 -5.78 -9.17 18.02
CA LEU A 241 -6.82 -9.32 19.03
C LEU A 241 -6.74 -10.69 19.74
N ARG A 242 -6.53 -11.78 18.99
CA ARG A 242 -6.36 -13.12 19.56
C ARG A 242 -5.17 -13.15 20.53
N ALA A 243 -4.05 -12.56 20.17
CA ALA A 243 -2.86 -12.49 21.01
C ALA A 243 -3.09 -11.64 22.26
N ALA A 244 -3.76 -10.49 22.17
CA ALA A 244 -4.12 -9.69 23.35
C ALA A 244 -5.03 -10.48 24.29
N ARG A 245 -6.04 -11.19 23.76
CA ARG A 245 -6.97 -12.02 24.56
C ARG A 245 -6.31 -13.22 25.22
N SER A 246 -5.29 -13.80 24.63
CA SER A 246 -4.58 -14.92 25.26
C SER A 246 -3.93 -14.51 26.60
N VAL A 247 -3.63 -13.22 26.77
CA VAL A 247 -3.06 -12.65 28.00
C VAL A 247 -4.15 -11.99 28.87
N PHE A 248 -5.12 -11.32 28.26
CA PHE A 248 -6.22 -10.61 28.92
C PHE A 248 -7.57 -11.10 28.36
N PRO A 249 -8.07 -12.27 28.79
CA PRO A 249 -9.32 -12.83 28.26
C PRO A 249 -10.54 -11.95 28.48
N ASP A 250 -10.55 -11.19 29.58
CA ASP A 250 -11.66 -10.32 29.99
C ASP A 250 -11.50 -8.87 29.50
N ALA A 251 -10.50 -8.59 28.64
CA ALA A 251 -10.30 -7.25 28.12
C ALA A 251 -11.53 -6.75 27.36
N VAL A 252 -12.01 -5.56 27.71
CA VAL A 252 -13.07 -4.87 26.97
C VAL A 252 -12.51 -4.44 25.61
N ARG A 253 -13.29 -4.64 24.57
CA ARG A 253 -12.85 -4.40 23.18
C ARG A 253 -13.78 -3.39 22.53
N VAL A 254 -13.18 -2.39 21.92
CA VAL A 254 -13.92 -1.36 21.19
C VAL A 254 -13.28 -1.18 19.82
N GLU A 255 -14.08 -1.28 18.79
CA GLU A 255 -13.67 -1.03 17.41
C GLU A 255 -13.92 0.44 17.07
N ALA A 256 -12.90 1.11 16.52
CA ALA A 256 -13.02 2.47 16.02
C ALA A 256 -14.00 2.54 14.84
N GLY A 257 -14.85 3.57 14.83
CA GLY A 257 -15.84 3.76 13.76
C GLY A 257 -15.27 4.22 12.43
N GLY A 258 -13.96 4.50 12.37
CA GLY A 258 -13.25 4.98 11.20
C GLY A 258 -11.73 4.81 11.36
N ARG A 259 -10.98 5.42 10.45
CA ARG A 259 -9.50 5.27 10.37
C ARG A 259 -8.74 6.55 10.74
N ASP A 260 -9.45 7.64 11.04
CA ASP A 260 -8.87 8.91 11.47
C ASP A 260 -8.72 9.00 12.99
N LEU A 261 -8.07 10.07 13.45
CA LEU A 261 -7.85 10.29 14.87
C LEU A 261 -9.15 10.50 15.63
N GLU A 262 -10.14 11.17 15.05
CA GLU A 262 -11.43 11.46 15.68
C GLU A 262 -12.21 10.17 15.98
N ALA A 263 -12.27 9.26 15.01
CA ALA A 263 -12.88 7.95 15.21
C ALA A 263 -12.19 7.12 16.29
N GLY A 264 -10.85 7.19 16.33
CA GLY A 264 -10.05 6.55 17.39
C GLY A 264 -10.29 7.17 18.76
N GLU A 265 -10.40 8.51 18.84
CA GLU A 265 -10.67 9.24 20.06
C GLU A 265 -12.06 8.90 20.62
N ALA A 266 -13.08 8.86 19.76
CA ALA A 266 -14.43 8.45 20.15
C ALA A 266 -14.43 7.03 20.72
N ALA A 267 -13.73 6.09 20.08
CA ALA A 267 -13.63 4.71 20.55
C ALA A 267 -12.86 4.58 21.88
N ALA A 268 -11.76 5.31 22.03
CA ALA A 268 -11.03 5.38 23.30
C ALA A 268 -11.92 5.97 24.41
N GLY A 269 -12.72 7.00 24.09
CA GLY A 269 -13.70 7.57 25.01
C GLY A 269 -14.66 6.53 25.59
N VAL A 270 -15.18 5.63 24.74
CA VAL A 270 -16.07 4.53 25.21
C VAL A 270 -15.37 3.65 26.26
N LEU A 271 -14.08 3.37 26.09
CA LEU A 271 -13.31 2.61 27.07
C LEU A 271 -13.10 3.39 28.38
N LEU A 272 -12.83 4.68 28.27
CA LEU A 272 -12.52 5.54 29.43
C LEU A 272 -13.76 5.92 30.24
N ASP A 273 -14.93 5.94 29.61
CA ASP A 273 -16.20 6.29 30.24
C ASP A 273 -16.95 5.08 30.84
N LEU A 274 -16.33 3.90 30.83
CA LEU A 274 -16.91 2.70 31.49
C LEU A 274 -17.02 2.92 33.01
N PRO A 275 -18.01 2.30 33.69
CA PRO A 275 -18.14 2.37 35.15
C PRO A 275 -16.87 1.88 35.90
N SER A 276 -16.11 0.97 35.28
CA SER A 276 -14.82 0.51 35.76
C SER A 276 -13.83 0.60 34.60
N PRO A 277 -13.25 1.78 34.33
CA PRO A 277 -12.40 1.98 33.18
C PRO A 277 -11.11 1.13 33.24
N PRO A 278 -10.52 0.79 32.12
CA PRO A 278 -9.25 0.08 32.08
C PRO A 278 -8.13 0.96 32.64
N THR A 279 -7.14 0.34 33.27
CA THR A 279 -5.89 1.00 33.67
C THR A 279 -4.83 0.96 32.58
N ALA A 280 -5.08 0.18 31.51
CA ALA A 280 -4.22 0.15 30.34
C ALA A 280 -5.05 -0.07 29.06
N ILE A 281 -4.65 0.59 27.98
CA ILE A 281 -5.19 0.42 26.63
C ILE A 281 -4.12 -0.18 25.73
N LEU A 282 -4.43 -1.35 25.16
CA LEU A 282 -3.68 -1.96 24.06
C LEU A 282 -4.30 -1.49 22.73
N ALA A 283 -3.70 -0.52 22.08
CA ALA A 283 -4.15 -0.07 20.78
C ALA A 283 -3.51 -0.93 19.66
N GLN A 284 -4.31 -1.30 18.67
CA GLN A 284 -3.86 -2.15 17.57
C GLN A 284 -2.93 -1.44 16.58
N ASN A 285 -2.77 -0.12 16.67
CA ASN A 285 -1.74 0.64 15.97
C ASN A 285 -1.40 1.94 16.70
N ASP A 286 -0.33 2.62 16.27
CA ASP A 286 0.15 3.84 16.92
C ASP A 286 -0.78 5.04 16.72
N MET A 287 -1.54 5.09 15.61
CA MET A 287 -2.54 6.14 15.40
C MET A 287 -3.69 6.03 16.40
N LEU A 288 -4.16 4.81 16.69
CA LEU A 288 -5.14 4.58 17.74
C LEU A 288 -4.58 4.86 19.14
N ALA A 289 -3.29 4.56 19.37
CA ALA A 289 -2.64 4.94 20.62
C ALA A 289 -2.60 6.47 20.78
N ALA A 290 -2.30 7.20 19.70
CA ALA A 290 -2.35 8.65 19.69
C ALA A 290 -3.76 9.19 19.97
N SER A 291 -4.78 8.59 19.38
CA SER A 291 -6.18 8.91 19.67
C SER A 291 -6.54 8.66 21.16
N ALA A 292 -6.07 7.54 21.72
CA ALA A 292 -6.30 7.23 23.13
C ALA A 292 -5.61 8.25 24.06
N LEU A 293 -4.41 8.74 23.69
CA LEU A 293 -3.74 9.83 24.42
C LEU A 293 -4.53 11.13 24.39
N GLN A 294 -5.13 11.49 23.24
CA GLN A 294 -5.97 12.67 23.11
C GLN A 294 -7.26 12.54 23.94
N ALA A 295 -7.93 11.37 23.86
CA ALA A 295 -9.12 11.07 24.65
C ALA A 295 -8.85 11.14 26.16
N ALA A 296 -7.68 10.64 26.61
CA ALA A 296 -7.24 10.73 28.00
C ALA A 296 -6.98 12.17 28.43
N ALA A 297 -6.24 12.94 27.63
CA ALA A 297 -5.96 14.35 27.90
C ALA A 297 -7.24 15.19 28.00
N ALA A 298 -8.21 14.98 27.11
CA ALA A 298 -9.51 15.64 27.16
C ALA A 298 -10.31 15.37 28.45
N ARG A 299 -10.00 14.27 29.15
CA ARG A 299 -10.59 13.85 30.45
C ARG A 299 -9.73 14.17 31.66
N GLY A 300 -8.58 14.82 31.47
CA GLY A 300 -7.62 15.09 32.56
C GLY A 300 -6.92 13.83 33.10
N ILE A 301 -6.97 12.71 32.36
CA ILE A 301 -6.32 11.45 32.73
C ILE A 301 -4.84 11.53 32.34
N ARG A 302 -3.96 11.35 33.29
CA ARG A 302 -2.50 11.41 33.08
C ARG A 302 -1.99 10.10 32.54
N VAL A 303 -1.15 10.18 31.52
CA VAL A 303 -0.46 9.03 30.94
C VAL A 303 1.04 9.26 31.15
N PRO A 304 1.77 8.34 31.80
CA PRO A 304 1.36 6.96 32.14
C PRO A 304 0.77 6.79 33.57
N GLU A 305 0.67 7.83 34.39
CA GLU A 305 0.42 7.73 35.84
C GLU A 305 -0.95 7.11 36.17
N ASP A 306 -2.02 7.55 35.46
CA ASP A 306 -3.39 7.08 35.70
C ASP A 306 -3.82 6.04 34.66
N LEU A 307 -3.18 6.06 33.46
CA LEU A 307 -3.51 5.18 32.34
C LEU A 307 -2.24 4.82 31.56
N THR A 308 -1.99 3.55 31.37
CA THR A 308 -1.01 3.07 30.37
C THR A 308 -1.67 3.03 28.98
N VAL A 309 -0.97 3.60 27.98
CA VAL A 309 -1.38 3.52 26.56
C VAL A 309 -0.24 2.93 25.74
N THR A 310 -0.54 1.88 24.99
CA THR A 310 0.45 1.22 24.13
C THR A 310 -0.04 1.14 22.71
N GLY A 311 0.89 1.10 21.75
CA GLY A 311 0.62 1.05 20.32
C GLY A 311 1.20 -0.17 19.62
N PHE A 312 1.12 -0.17 18.33
CA PHE A 312 1.72 -1.13 17.41
C PHE A 312 2.05 -0.37 16.11
N ASP A 313 3.16 -0.60 15.50
CA ASP A 313 3.74 -0.18 14.24
C ASP A 313 5.16 0.41 14.44
N GLY A 314 5.43 1.10 15.53
CA GLY A 314 6.68 1.85 15.72
C GLY A 314 6.76 3.08 14.81
N ALA A 315 5.59 3.63 14.44
CA ALA A 315 5.48 4.74 13.53
C ALA A 315 6.14 6.01 14.09
N ASP A 316 6.75 6.79 13.21
CA ASP A 316 7.26 8.12 13.56
C ASP A 316 6.09 9.11 13.66
N LEU A 317 5.81 9.58 14.89
CA LEU A 317 4.73 10.50 15.21
C LEU A 317 5.31 11.71 16.00
N PRO A 318 6.11 12.57 15.37
CA PRO A 318 6.84 13.65 16.06
C PRO A 318 5.92 14.66 16.75
N TRP A 319 4.68 14.79 16.27
CA TRP A 319 3.67 15.68 16.84
C TRP A 319 3.11 15.21 18.19
N LEU A 320 3.37 13.96 18.62
CA LEU A 320 2.98 13.49 19.95
C LEU A 320 3.81 14.12 21.08
N GLY A 321 5.03 14.58 20.80
CA GLY A 321 5.94 15.13 21.78
C GLY A 321 6.43 14.14 22.85
N ARG A 322 6.11 12.85 22.72
CA ARG A 322 6.53 11.75 23.61
C ARG A 322 6.66 10.44 22.84
N ARG A 323 7.46 9.53 23.37
CA ARG A 323 7.67 8.20 22.76
C ARG A 323 6.64 7.20 23.27
N LEU A 324 5.93 6.56 22.32
CA LEU A 324 5.02 5.47 22.62
C LEU A 324 5.78 4.21 23.06
N THR A 325 5.22 3.50 24.05
CA THR A 325 5.47 2.07 24.22
C THR A 325 4.70 1.34 23.12
N THR A 326 5.40 0.69 22.21
CA THR A 326 4.80 0.13 20.99
C THR A 326 5.57 -1.09 20.50
N VAL A 327 4.97 -1.84 19.60
CA VAL A 327 5.67 -2.88 18.83
C VAL A 327 6.19 -2.26 17.55
N GLU A 328 7.50 -2.22 17.39
CA GLU A 328 8.14 -1.75 16.15
C GLU A 328 8.10 -2.81 15.06
N GLN A 329 7.63 -2.41 13.91
CA GLN A 329 7.75 -3.13 12.65
C GLN A 329 8.91 -2.56 11.84
N PRO A 330 9.56 -3.37 11.01
CA PRO A 330 10.57 -2.88 10.05
C PRO A 330 9.88 -2.25 8.82
N LEU A 331 9.23 -1.08 9.04
CA LEU A 331 8.33 -0.46 8.06
C LEU A 331 9.01 -0.16 6.71
N HIS A 332 10.23 0.35 6.73
CA HIS A 332 11.01 0.61 5.53
C HIS A 332 11.48 -0.69 4.89
N ASP A 333 12.06 -1.61 5.68
CA ASP A 333 12.65 -2.85 5.15
C ASP A 333 11.61 -3.74 4.48
N ARG A 334 10.36 -3.75 4.96
CA ARG A 334 9.30 -4.52 4.28
C ARG A 334 8.99 -3.98 2.89
N GLY A 335 9.15 -2.67 2.66
CA GLY A 335 9.08 -2.06 1.34
C GLY A 335 10.25 -2.51 0.46
N VAL A 336 11.48 -2.48 0.99
CA VAL A 336 12.68 -2.97 0.30
C VAL A 336 12.54 -4.44 -0.08
N HIS A 337 12.06 -5.29 0.86
CA HIS A 337 11.80 -6.70 0.56
C HIS A 337 10.77 -6.89 -0.55
N ALA A 338 9.68 -6.13 -0.53
CA ALA A 338 8.66 -6.18 -1.57
C ALA A 338 9.23 -5.79 -2.95
N GLY A 339 10.04 -4.72 -3.02
CA GLY A 339 10.70 -4.33 -4.26
C GLY A 339 11.70 -5.37 -4.78
N ARG A 340 12.48 -6.00 -3.91
CA ARG A 340 13.36 -7.11 -4.28
C ARG A 340 12.58 -8.32 -4.83
N MET A 341 11.45 -8.67 -4.20
CA MET A 341 10.55 -9.72 -4.72
C MET A 341 10.04 -9.38 -6.12
N VAL A 342 9.68 -8.11 -6.37
CA VAL A 342 9.32 -7.64 -7.73
C VAL A 342 10.47 -7.90 -8.69
N GLY A 343 11.71 -7.55 -8.33
CA GLY A 343 12.89 -7.78 -9.16
C GLY A 343 13.10 -9.25 -9.51
N GLU A 344 12.94 -10.17 -8.53
CA GLU A 344 13.01 -11.62 -8.77
C GLU A 344 11.94 -12.08 -9.76
N LEU A 345 10.70 -11.66 -9.55
CA LEU A 345 9.58 -12.04 -10.41
C LEU A 345 9.70 -11.48 -11.82
N LEU A 346 10.13 -10.23 -11.98
CA LEU A 346 10.38 -9.61 -13.29
C LEU A 346 11.55 -10.28 -14.03
N ALA A 347 12.49 -10.86 -13.31
CA ALA A 347 13.57 -11.66 -13.90
C ALA A 347 13.14 -13.10 -14.23
N GLY A 348 11.88 -13.47 -14.02
CA GLY A 348 11.34 -14.80 -14.27
C GLY A 348 11.73 -15.82 -13.19
N ARG A 349 12.22 -15.36 -12.04
CA ARG A 349 12.51 -16.22 -10.88
C ARG A 349 11.32 -16.28 -9.92
N THR A 350 11.34 -17.23 -9.01
CA THR A 350 10.34 -17.30 -7.92
C THR A 350 10.77 -16.41 -6.76
N ALA A 351 9.82 -15.73 -6.14
CA ALA A 351 10.04 -14.98 -4.90
C ALA A 351 9.39 -15.74 -3.74
N ALA A 352 10.17 -16.04 -2.70
CA ALA A 352 9.66 -16.67 -1.49
C ALA A 352 9.03 -15.62 -0.58
N SER A 353 7.89 -15.94 0.03
CA SER A 353 7.30 -15.11 1.09
C SER A 353 8.20 -15.07 2.32
N VAL A 354 8.20 -13.95 3.04
CA VAL A 354 9.01 -13.72 4.22
C VAL A 354 8.16 -13.18 5.37
N VAL A 355 8.49 -13.58 6.60
CA VAL A 355 7.92 -13.00 7.82
C VAL A 355 9.03 -12.23 8.52
N LEU A 356 8.91 -10.91 8.57
CA LEU A 356 9.89 -10.04 9.20
C LEU A 356 9.66 -9.98 10.71
N PRO A 357 10.72 -9.92 11.51
CA PRO A 357 10.62 -9.84 12.96
C PRO A 357 10.07 -8.47 13.39
N VAL A 358 9.34 -8.49 14.50
CA VAL A 358 8.91 -7.28 15.21
C VAL A 358 9.54 -7.27 16.60
N ARG A 359 9.62 -6.10 17.23
CA ARG A 359 10.19 -5.96 18.58
C ARG A 359 9.39 -4.99 19.45
N LEU A 360 9.29 -5.29 20.74
CA LEU A 360 8.75 -4.35 21.70
C LEU A 360 9.75 -3.19 21.92
N ARG A 361 9.26 -1.97 21.82
CA ARG A 361 9.96 -0.74 22.21
C ARG A 361 9.22 -0.10 23.36
N THR A 362 9.89 0.01 24.50
CA THR A 362 9.36 0.75 25.66
C THR A 362 9.54 2.25 25.43
N GLY A 363 8.53 3.01 25.81
CA GLY A 363 8.48 4.48 25.73
C GLY A 363 8.02 5.08 27.06
N GLU A 364 7.38 6.24 26.96
CA GLU A 364 6.97 7.06 28.11
C GLU A 364 5.48 6.93 28.44
N THR A 365 4.76 6.03 27.75
CA THR A 365 3.30 5.92 27.86
C THR A 365 2.81 4.68 28.63
N ALA A 366 3.74 3.93 29.26
CA ALA A 366 3.40 2.77 30.06
C ALA A 366 4.16 2.77 31.39
N ALA A 367 3.44 2.55 32.48
CA ALA A 367 3.96 2.40 33.83
C ALA A 367 3.12 1.39 34.61
N ALA A 368 3.53 1.03 35.83
CA ALA A 368 2.69 0.26 36.73
C ALA A 368 1.39 1.02 37.08
N PRO A 369 0.25 0.31 37.26
CA PRO A 369 -0.98 0.98 37.69
C PRO A 369 -0.80 1.59 39.10
N ALA A 370 -1.45 2.74 39.32
CA ALA A 370 -1.47 3.44 40.62
C ALA A 370 -2.16 2.61 41.71
#